data_8f4d4b4a407177fbcffd63b1b0bea971
#
_entry.id   8f4d4b4a407177fbcffd63b1b0bea971
#
_cell.length_a   1.000
_cell.length_b   1.000
_cell.length_c   1.000
_cell.angle_alpha   90.00
_cell.angle_beta   90.00
_cell.angle_gamma   90.00
#
_symmetry.space_group_name_H-M   'P 1'
#
loop_
_entity.id
_entity.type
_entity.pdbx_description
1 polymer ?
#
loop_
_entity_poly.entity_id
_entity_poly.type
_entity_poly.pdbx_seq_one_letter_code
_entity_poly.pdbx_strand_id
1 'polypeptide(L)'
;MKKLLYLGLLSVCVLLGSCVEKNVSNVFDKVERYMDVYPDSALLLLEQIPHPEKLRGKQRADYVLLLTQARDKNYLDSMQSDSLIKLAVDYYKNGGDNVKAGKALFYYGKVMD
;
A
#
# COMPACT_ATOMS: atom_id res chain seq x y z
N MET A 1 14.43 35.27 -18.14
CA MET A 1 13.13 35.06 -17.49
C MET A 1 12.60 33.65 -17.65
N LYS A 2 12.69 33.02 -18.83
CA LYS A 2 12.22 31.64 -19.03
C LYS A 2 13.00 30.60 -18.18
N LYS A 3 14.30 30.81 -17.95
CA LYS A 3 15.14 29.89 -17.14
C LYS A 3 14.77 29.88 -15.66
N LEU A 4 14.29 30.99 -15.10
CA LEU A 4 13.86 31.10 -13.71
C LEU A 4 12.51 30.37 -13.48
N LEU A 5 11.63 30.39 -14.48
CA LEU A 5 10.36 29.67 -14.44
C LEU A 5 10.58 28.14 -14.47
N TYR A 6 11.54 27.67 -15.26
CA TYR A 6 11.89 26.26 -15.34
C TYR A 6 12.50 25.74 -14.04
N LEU A 7 13.36 26.53 -13.40
CA LEU A 7 13.95 26.18 -12.10
C LEU A 7 12.90 26.12 -10.99
N GLY A 8 11.93 27.02 -11.01
CA GLY A 8 10.81 27.01 -10.07
C GLY A 8 9.91 25.80 -10.25
N LEU A 9 9.63 25.43 -11.50
CA LEU A 9 8.82 24.25 -11.82
C LEU A 9 9.50 22.94 -11.40
N LEU A 10 10.81 22.80 -11.61
CA LEU A 10 11.60 21.66 -11.18
C LEU A 10 11.63 21.52 -9.66
N SER A 11 11.76 22.64 -8.93
CA SER A 11 11.75 22.68 -7.47
C SER A 11 10.38 22.23 -6.91
N VAL A 12 9.29 22.67 -7.52
CA VAL A 12 7.93 22.29 -7.12
C VAL A 12 7.68 20.80 -7.36
N CYS A 13 8.18 20.24 -8.46
CA CYS A 13 8.06 18.81 -8.77
C CYS A 13 8.78 17.94 -7.74
N VAL A 14 9.96 18.35 -7.27
CA VAL A 14 10.72 17.64 -6.24
C VAL A 14 10.00 17.69 -4.89
N LEU A 15 9.43 18.83 -4.54
CA LEU A 15 8.64 18.98 -3.32
C LEU A 15 7.37 18.14 -3.33
N LEU A 16 6.70 18.04 -4.48
CA LEU A 16 5.52 17.19 -4.66
C LEU A 16 5.87 15.71 -4.53
N GLY A 17 7.04 15.30 -5.00
CA GLY A 17 7.53 13.92 -4.85
C GLY A 17 7.73 13.52 -3.39
N SER A 18 8.31 14.40 -2.56
CA SER A 18 8.48 14.18 -1.13
C SER A 18 7.13 14.14 -0.39
N CYS A 19 6.17 14.97 -0.79
CA CYS A 19 4.83 15.00 -0.22
C CYS A 19 4.05 13.72 -0.53
N VAL A 20 4.26 13.09 -1.69
CA VAL A 20 3.58 11.86 -2.09
C VAL A 20 3.98 10.70 -1.17
N GLU A 21 5.26 10.57 -0.79
CA GLU A 21 5.71 9.51 0.13
C GLU A 21 5.09 9.64 1.52
N LYS A 22 5.04 10.85 2.08
CA LYS A 22 4.40 11.11 3.37
C LYS A 22 2.90 10.87 3.31
N ASN A 23 2.26 11.25 2.21
CA ASN A 23 0.82 11.05 2.01
C ASN A 23 0.46 9.57 1.97
N VAL A 24 1.28 8.71 1.35
CA VAL A 24 1.03 7.27 1.31
C VAL A 24 1.09 6.67 2.70
N SER A 25 2.09 7.02 3.52
CA SER A 25 2.19 6.54 4.90
C SER A 25 0.98 6.96 5.74
N ASN A 26 0.51 8.20 5.58
CA ASN A 26 -0.68 8.70 6.28
C ASN A 26 -1.94 7.97 5.84
N VAL A 27 -2.05 7.67 4.56
CA VAL A 27 -3.18 6.89 4.02
C VAL A 27 -3.17 5.48 4.60
N PHE A 28 -2.01 4.83 4.68
CA PHE A 28 -1.89 3.49 5.25
C PHE A 28 -2.31 3.45 6.72
N ASP A 29 -1.92 4.43 7.52
CA ASP A 29 -2.34 4.54 8.91
C ASP A 29 -3.86 4.66 9.03
N LYS A 30 -4.46 5.44 8.17
CA LYS A 30 -5.91 5.63 8.13
C LYS A 30 -6.63 4.36 7.69
N VAL A 31 -6.08 3.67 6.69
CA VAL A 31 -6.59 2.38 6.20
C VAL A 31 -6.59 1.35 7.33
N GLU A 32 -5.51 1.26 8.10
CA GLU A 32 -5.41 0.33 9.23
C GLU A 32 -6.48 0.60 10.28
N ARG A 33 -6.74 1.88 10.58
CA ARG A 33 -7.78 2.25 11.55
C ARG A 33 -9.18 1.88 11.09
N TYR A 34 -9.45 1.94 9.78
CA TYR A 34 -10.77 1.65 9.22
C TYR A 34 -10.98 0.19 8.89
N MET A 35 -9.90 -0.59 8.82
CA MET A 35 -9.92 -1.96 8.28
C MET A 35 -10.98 -2.86 8.94
N ASP A 36 -11.11 -2.81 10.26
CA ASP A 36 -12.02 -3.67 11.00
C ASP A 36 -13.44 -3.11 11.11
N VAL A 37 -13.58 -1.77 11.15
CA VAL A 37 -14.86 -1.11 11.41
C VAL A 37 -15.54 -0.67 10.10
N TYR A 38 -14.75 -0.14 9.17
CA TYR A 38 -15.24 0.36 7.88
C TYR A 38 -14.37 -0.20 6.74
N PRO A 39 -14.43 -1.53 6.47
CA PRO A 39 -13.57 -2.14 5.45
C PRO A 39 -13.81 -1.62 4.04
N ASP A 40 -15.02 -1.18 3.73
CA ASP A 40 -15.35 -0.55 2.45
C ASP A 40 -14.62 0.78 2.28
N SER A 41 -14.56 1.59 3.33
CA SER A 41 -13.81 2.85 3.33
C SER A 41 -12.31 2.60 3.24
N ALA A 42 -11.80 1.59 3.92
CA ALA A 42 -10.40 1.19 3.84
C ALA A 42 -10.01 0.82 2.41
N LEU A 43 -10.83 0.02 1.75
CA LEU A 43 -10.59 -0.37 0.36
C LEU A 43 -10.62 0.84 -0.58
N LEU A 44 -11.58 1.72 -0.39
CA LEU A 44 -11.71 2.94 -1.21
C LEU A 44 -10.47 3.82 -1.10
N LEU A 45 -9.93 4.00 0.10
CA LEU A 45 -8.71 4.77 0.33
C LEU A 45 -7.51 4.16 -0.40
N LEU A 46 -7.40 2.83 -0.38
CA LEU A 46 -6.32 2.13 -1.10
C LEU A 46 -6.45 2.28 -2.61
N GLU A 47 -7.68 2.22 -3.12
CA GLU A 47 -7.95 2.35 -4.55
C GLU A 47 -7.67 3.77 -5.08
N GLN A 48 -7.67 4.77 -4.20
CA GLN A 48 -7.38 6.15 -4.56
C GLN A 48 -5.88 6.46 -4.64
N ILE A 49 -5.01 5.54 -4.21
CA ILE A 49 -3.56 5.73 -4.30
C ILE A 49 -3.16 5.74 -5.78
N PRO A 50 -2.54 6.85 -6.25
CA PRO A 50 -2.09 6.90 -7.64
C PRO A 50 -0.84 6.05 -7.86
N HIS A 51 -0.81 5.34 -8.96
CA HIS A 51 0.35 4.56 -9.39
C HIS A 51 0.92 3.62 -8.32
N PRO A 52 0.10 2.70 -7.77
CA PRO A 52 0.58 1.78 -6.74
C PRO A 52 1.70 0.85 -7.24
N GLU A 53 1.79 0.63 -8.55
CA GLU A 53 2.85 -0.15 -9.19
C GLU A 53 4.23 0.50 -9.02
N LYS A 54 4.29 1.78 -8.68
CA LYS A 54 5.55 2.51 -8.45
C LYS A 54 6.05 2.42 -7.01
N LEU A 55 5.22 1.92 -6.10
CA LEU A 55 5.63 1.74 -4.70
C LEU A 55 6.78 0.72 -4.61
N ARG A 56 7.69 0.96 -3.67
CA ARG A 56 8.89 0.14 -3.50
C ARG A 56 9.09 -0.23 -2.03
N GLY A 57 9.80 -1.33 -1.79
CA GLY A 57 10.22 -1.74 -0.46
C GLY A 57 9.08 -1.89 0.52
N LYS A 58 9.22 -1.27 1.67
CA LYS A 58 8.24 -1.32 2.76
C LYS A 58 6.85 -0.83 2.33
N GLN A 59 6.79 0.27 1.59
CA GLN A 59 5.52 0.83 1.14
C GLN A 59 4.77 -0.13 0.20
N ARG A 60 5.51 -0.79 -0.68
CA ARG A 60 4.92 -1.79 -1.58
C ARG A 60 4.37 -2.98 -0.79
N ALA A 61 5.14 -3.49 0.16
CA ALA A 61 4.73 -4.61 1.00
C ALA A 61 3.52 -4.25 1.85
N ASP A 62 3.52 -3.08 2.47
CA ASP A 62 2.40 -2.58 3.28
C ASP A 62 1.14 -2.41 2.42
N TYR A 63 1.28 -1.85 1.23
CA TYR A 63 0.16 -1.69 0.29
C TYR A 63 -0.46 -3.04 -0.08
N VAL A 64 0.38 -4.00 -0.46
CA VAL A 64 -0.07 -5.34 -0.87
C VAL A 64 -0.79 -6.05 0.27
N LEU A 65 -0.24 -5.98 1.48
CA LEU A 65 -0.86 -6.61 2.65
C LEU A 65 -2.22 -5.97 2.96
N LEU A 66 -2.28 -4.64 3.00
CA LEU A 66 -3.51 -3.91 3.28
C LEU A 66 -4.57 -4.15 2.20
N LEU A 67 -4.17 -4.16 0.94
CA LEU A 67 -5.09 -4.41 -0.17
C LEU A 67 -5.68 -5.82 -0.11
N THR A 68 -4.85 -6.82 0.16
CA THR A 68 -5.31 -8.21 0.30
C THR A 68 -6.29 -8.32 1.47
N GLN A 69 -5.96 -7.70 2.61
CA GLN A 69 -6.82 -7.69 3.79
C GLN A 69 -8.14 -6.98 3.51
N ALA A 70 -8.12 -5.82 2.86
CA ALA A 70 -9.32 -5.06 2.53
C ALA A 70 -10.23 -5.81 1.56
N ARG A 71 -9.67 -6.47 0.57
CA ARG A 71 -10.41 -7.29 -0.39
C ARG A 71 -11.08 -8.47 0.32
N ASP A 72 -10.37 -9.12 1.24
CA ASP A 72 -10.93 -10.23 2.03
C ASP A 72 -12.13 -9.76 2.85
N LYS A 73 -11.99 -8.65 3.56
CA LYS A 73 -13.06 -8.10 4.41
C LYS A 73 -14.26 -7.57 3.61
N ASN A 74 -14.08 -7.27 2.34
CA ASN A 74 -15.15 -6.86 1.43
C ASN A 74 -15.67 -8.01 0.57
N TYR A 75 -15.27 -9.24 0.85
CA TYR A 75 -15.71 -10.46 0.15
C TYR A 75 -15.37 -10.44 -1.35
N LEU A 76 -14.22 -9.88 -1.70
CA LEU A 76 -13.75 -9.78 -3.09
C LEU A 76 -12.72 -10.87 -3.40
N ASP A 77 -13.06 -12.12 -3.10
CA ASP A 77 -12.13 -13.26 -3.25
C ASP A 77 -11.67 -13.46 -4.69
N SER A 78 -12.55 -13.19 -5.66
CA SER A 78 -12.22 -13.31 -7.08
C SER A 78 -11.14 -12.32 -7.55
N MET A 79 -10.87 -11.26 -6.79
CA MET A 79 -9.84 -10.26 -7.10
C MET A 79 -8.50 -10.56 -6.45
N GLN A 80 -8.43 -11.60 -5.61
CA GLN A 80 -7.22 -11.94 -4.90
C GLN A 80 -6.20 -12.65 -5.79
N SER A 81 -4.92 -12.47 -5.46
CA SER A 81 -3.81 -13.05 -6.21
C SER A 81 -2.75 -13.54 -5.22
N ASP A 82 -2.39 -14.82 -5.33
CA ASP A 82 -1.33 -15.42 -4.53
C ASP A 82 0.03 -14.79 -4.85
N SER A 83 0.27 -14.48 -6.11
CA SER A 83 1.50 -13.78 -6.55
C SER A 83 1.66 -12.42 -5.88
N LEU A 84 0.55 -11.71 -5.72
CA LEU A 84 0.57 -10.37 -5.13
C LEU A 84 0.88 -10.43 -3.64
N ILE A 85 0.15 -11.24 -2.87
CA ILE A 85 0.36 -11.35 -1.43
C ILE A 85 1.74 -11.96 -1.10
N LYS A 86 2.28 -12.78 -1.99
CA LYS A 86 3.61 -13.34 -1.82
C LYS A 86 4.69 -12.27 -1.74
N LEU A 87 4.51 -11.14 -2.43
CA LEU A 87 5.43 -10.00 -2.32
C LEU A 87 5.56 -9.51 -0.88
N ALA A 88 4.44 -9.45 -0.16
CA ALA A 88 4.44 -9.06 1.25
C ALA A 88 5.09 -10.13 2.13
N VAL A 89 4.77 -11.40 1.89
CA VAL A 89 5.38 -12.52 2.62
C VAL A 89 6.90 -12.47 2.50
N ASP A 90 7.40 -12.34 1.30
CA ASP A 90 8.84 -12.33 1.02
C ASP A 90 9.53 -11.12 1.66
N TYR A 91 8.87 -9.96 1.64
CA TYR A 91 9.42 -8.76 2.26
C TYR A 91 9.52 -8.88 3.78
N TYR A 92 8.41 -9.23 4.44
CA TYR A 92 8.37 -9.26 5.91
C TYR A 92 9.14 -10.43 6.50
N LYS A 93 9.36 -11.49 5.74
CA LYS A 93 10.17 -12.62 6.15
C LYS A 93 11.54 -12.20 6.65
N ASN A 94 12.14 -11.18 6.03
CA ASN A 94 13.46 -10.68 6.37
C ASN A 94 13.43 -9.27 7.01
N GLY A 95 12.25 -8.70 7.21
CA GLY A 95 12.10 -7.30 7.58
C GLY A 95 12.01 -6.98 9.07
N GLY A 96 11.95 -7.98 9.93
CA GLY A 96 11.92 -7.78 11.38
C GLY A 96 10.56 -7.43 11.98
N ASP A 97 9.50 -7.25 11.19
CA ASP A 97 8.15 -7.02 11.68
C ASP A 97 7.38 -8.35 11.73
N ASN A 98 7.43 -9.00 12.90
CA ASN A 98 6.83 -10.32 13.08
C ASN A 98 5.30 -10.30 12.99
N VAL A 99 4.66 -9.19 13.38
CA VAL A 99 3.20 -9.06 13.30
C VAL A 99 2.75 -9.02 11.84
N LYS A 100 3.38 -8.20 11.03
CA LYS A 100 3.06 -8.11 9.61
C LYS A 100 3.45 -9.38 8.86
N ALA A 101 4.55 -10.02 9.24
CA ALA A 101 4.95 -11.31 8.67
C ALA A 101 3.88 -12.38 8.92
N GLY A 102 3.35 -12.45 10.13
CA GLY A 102 2.28 -13.37 10.49
C GLY A 102 0.99 -13.10 9.72
N LYS A 103 0.61 -11.83 9.60
CA LYS A 103 -0.56 -11.42 8.82
C LYS A 103 -0.41 -11.79 7.34
N ALA A 104 0.75 -11.54 6.77
CA ALA A 104 1.03 -11.86 5.36
C ALA A 104 0.91 -13.36 5.11
N LEU A 105 1.45 -14.18 5.98
CA LEU A 105 1.34 -15.65 5.89
C LEU A 105 -0.10 -16.12 6.02
N PHE A 106 -0.86 -15.52 6.94
CA PHE A 106 -2.26 -15.84 7.13
C PHE A 106 -3.07 -15.58 5.85
N TYR A 107 -2.91 -14.41 5.27
CA TYR A 107 -3.63 -14.03 4.04
C TYR A 107 -3.14 -14.81 2.83
N TYR A 108 -1.86 -15.14 2.78
CA TYR A 108 -1.31 -16.00 1.74
C TYR A 108 -2.02 -17.36 1.73
N GLY A 109 -2.15 -17.98 2.91
CA GLY A 109 -2.88 -19.23 3.06
C GLY A 109 -4.34 -19.11 2.64
N LYS A 110 -4.99 -18.02 3.01
CA LYS A 110 -6.38 -17.75 2.65
C LYS A 110 -6.60 -17.60 1.16
N VAL A 111 -5.70 -16.89 0.49
CA VAL A 111 -5.80 -16.64 -0.96
C VAL A 111 -5.57 -17.92 -1.76
N MET A 112 -4.70 -18.81 -1.26
CA MET A 112 -4.41 -20.08 -1.94
C MET A 112 -5.54 -21.11 -1.84
N ASP A 113 -6.40 -20.98 -0.84
CA ASP A 113 -7.58 -21.83 -0.68
C ASP A 113 -8.68 -21.40 -1.66
#